data_4462af24bc1568730b200d43acf58602
#
_entry.id   4462af24bc1568730b200d43acf58602
#
_cell.length_a   1.000
_cell.length_b   1.000
_cell.length_c   1.000
_cell.angle_alpha   90.00
_cell.angle_beta   90.00
_cell.angle_gamma   90.00
#
_symmetry.space_group_name_H-M   'P 1'
#
loop_
_entity.id
_entity.type
_entity.pdbx_description
1 polymer ?
#
loop_
_entity_poly.entity_id
_entity_poly.type
_entity_poly.pdbx_seq_one_letter_code
_entity_poly.pdbx_strand_id
1 'polypeptide(L)'
;MVDMAIFKATYTTTATSAKASIRYIAHRRGKDNAKVTRALWGWDGKMERREAYQMVDEAERGSIFFRFVISPDPATEDTRRDLFLREITEQTMLGLEDRLRRQIQWVAATHDDHAPHRHVHVLAILPKKLQVHDLKALRHIATEAALQQRYQRDNALEQAQEHGKEQPQWELHH
;
A
#
# COMPACT_ATOMS: atom_id res chain seq x y z
N MET A 1 -22.33 4.34 -8.79
CA MET A 1 -21.17 3.42 -8.78
C MET A 1 -20.21 3.94 -7.71
N VAL A 2 -19.89 3.15 -6.74
CA VAL A 2 -18.89 3.54 -5.73
C VAL A 2 -17.53 3.43 -6.40
N ASP A 3 -16.81 4.54 -6.48
CA ASP A 3 -15.43 4.51 -6.95
C ASP A 3 -14.62 3.66 -5.96
N MET A 4 -13.75 2.84 -6.51
CA MET A 4 -12.97 1.87 -5.75
C MET A 4 -11.49 2.19 -5.88
N ALA A 5 -10.71 1.81 -4.88
CA ALA A 5 -9.27 1.86 -4.94
C ALA A 5 -8.75 1.27 -6.27
N ILE A 6 -7.74 1.90 -6.83
CA ILE A 6 -7.03 1.33 -7.96
C ILE A 6 -6.16 0.19 -7.46
N PHE A 7 -6.35 -0.98 -8.04
CA PHE A 7 -5.52 -2.15 -7.82
C PHE A 7 -5.07 -2.69 -9.17
N LYS A 8 -3.80 -2.54 -9.49
CA LYS A 8 -3.19 -3.01 -10.73
C LYS A 8 -2.20 -4.12 -10.43
N ALA A 9 -2.14 -5.11 -11.31
CA ALA A 9 -1.22 -6.23 -11.17
C ALA A 9 -0.58 -6.57 -12.52
N THR A 10 0.73 -6.75 -12.51
CA THR A 10 1.52 -7.35 -13.58
C THR A 10 2.44 -8.37 -12.96
N TYR A 11 3.05 -9.24 -13.77
CA TYR A 11 3.99 -10.22 -13.24
C TYR A 11 5.18 -10.45 -14.16
N THR A 12 6.23 -11.02 -13.58
CA THR A 12 7.41 -11.54 -14.26
C THR A 12 7.79 -12.89 -13.65
N THR A 13 8.51 -13.68 -14.42
CA THR A 13 8.93 -15.02 -14.00
C THR A 13 10.43 -15.13 -13.71
N THR A 14 11.19 -14.04 -13.89
CA THR A 14 12.64 -14.04 -13.72
C THR A 14 13.07 -13.22 -12.51
N ALA A 15 14.08 -13.71 -11.80
CA ALA A 15 14.68 -12.98 -10.68
C ALA A 15 15.30 -11.64 -11.14
N THR A 16 15.88 -11.59 -12.30
CA THR A 16 16.48 -10.37 -12.88
C THR A 16 15.43 -9.27 -13.05
N SER A 17 14.28 -9.60 -13.63
CA SER A 17 13.17 -8.66 -13.79
C SER A 17 12.54 -8.25 -12.44
N ALA A 18 12.43 -9.18 -11.49
CA ALA A 18 11.95 -8.90 -10.16
C ALA A 18 12.86 -7.92 -9.42
N LYS A 19 14.17 -8.12 -9.45
CA LYS A 19 15.15 -7.21 -8.87
C LYS A 19 15.14 -5.83 -9.53
N ALA A 20 14.98 -5.78 -10.86
CA ALA A 20 14.82 -4.53 -11.60
C ALA A 20 13.56 -3.77 -11.15
N SER A 21 12.47 -4.48 -10.86
CA SER A 21 11.26 -3.90 -10.29
C SER A 21 11.49 -3.31 -8.89
N ILE A 22 12.21 -4.00 -8.02
CA ILE A 22 12.58 -3.49 -6.68
C ILE A 22 13.38 -2.19 -6.82
N ARG A 23 14.36 -2.17 -7.68
CA ARG A 23 15.17 -0.96 -7.95
C ARG A 23 14.30 0.19 -8.48
N TYR A 24 13.39 -0.12 -9.39
CA TYR A 24 12.48 0.87 -9.94
C TYR A 24 11.59 1.50 -8.86
N ILE A 25 10.94 0.71 -8.02
CA ILE A 25 10.04 1.23 -6.97
C ILE A 25 10.80 2.04 -5.91
N ALA A 26 12.05 1.68 -5.62
CA ALA A 26 12.89 2.43 -4.68
C ALA A 26 13.42 3.75 -5.26
N HIS A 27 13.72 3.79 -6.56
CA HIS A 27 14.47 4.90 -7.17
C HIS A 27 13.76 5.60 -8.33
N ARG A 28 12.47 5.34 -8.56
CA ARG A 28 11.71 6.09 -9.58
C ARG A 28 11.83 7.59 -9.33
N ARG A 29 12.09 8.33 -10.39
CA ARG A 29 12.19 9.79 -10.33
C ARG A 29 10.94 10.41 -9.71
N GLY A 30 11.15 11.39 -8.85
CA GLY A 30 10.11 12.18 -8.23
C GLY A 30 9.69 13.39 -9.07
N LYS A 31 9.08 14.37 -8.41
CA LYS A 31 8.66 15.62 -9.03
C LYS A 31 9.86 16.33 -9.67
N ASP A 32 9.63 16.92 -10.86
CA ASP A 32 10.66 17.64 -11.63
C ASP A 32 11.89 16.76 -11.97
N ASN A 33 11.67 15.47 -12.18
CA ASN A 33 12.72 14.50 -12.49
C ASN A 33 13.81 14.38 -11.41
N ALA A 34 13.51 14.76 -10.18
CA ALA A 34 14.44 14.69 -9.06
C ALA A 34 14.84 13.23 -8.73
N LYS A 35 16.09 13.05 -8.32
CA LYS A 35 16.52 11.75 -7.76
C LYS A 35 15.92 11.54 -6.39
N VAL A 36 15.18 10.46 -6.22
CA VAL A 36 14.52 10.09 -4.96
C VAL A 36 14.89 8.65 -4.60
N THR A 37 15.20 8.43 -3.33
CA THR A 37 15.31 7.08 -2.77
C THR A 37 14.19 6.90 -1.75
N ARG A 38 13.32 5.91 -1.99
CA ARG A 38 12.23 5.59 -1.08
C ARG A 38 12.62 4.41 -0.22
N ALA A 39 12.21 4.46 1.05
CA ALA A 39 12.37 3.33 1.94
C ALA A 39 11.57 2.13 1.45
N LEU A 40 12.21 0.97 1.43
CA LEU A 40 11.55 -0.31 1.23
C LEU A 40 11.07 -0.83 2.58
N TRP A 41 9.94 -1.52 2.58
CA TRP A 41 9.36 -2.11 3.78
C TRP A 41 8.56 -3.38 3.45
N GLY A 42 8.40 -4.24 4.42
CA GLY A 42 7.65 -5.50 4.34
C GLY A 42 6.90 -5.76 5.64
N TRP A 43 6.59 -7.02 5.94
CA TRP A 43 5.87 -7.40 7.16
C TRP A 43 6.51 -6.86 8.44
N ASP A 44 7.83 -6.93 8.55
CA ASP A 44 8.59 -6.58 9.76
C ASP A 44 9.05 -5.11 9.80
N GLY A 45 8.58 -4.29 8.87
CA GLY A 45 8.95 -2.89 8.78
C GLY A 45 10.00 -2.63 7.71
N LYS A 46 10.94 -1.71 7.97
CA LYS A 46 11.96 -1.32 7.01
C LYS A 46 12.76 -2.54 6.52
N MET A 47 12.97 -2.59 5.22
CA MET A 47 13.75 -3.63 4.55
C MET A 47 14.87 -2.98 3.73
N GLU A 48 16.09 -3.49 3.86
CA GLU A 48 17.19 -3.04 3.01
C GLU A 48 17.07 -3.65 1.60
N ARG A 49 17.52 -2.94 0.59
CA ARG A 49 17.48 -3.43 -0.80
C ARG A 49 18.18 -4.78 -0.96
N ARG A 50 19.26 -4.99 -0.22
CA ARG A 50 19.99 -6.28 -0.21
C ARG A 50 19.10 -7.43 0.28
N GLU A 51 18.32 -7.20 1.34
CA GLU A 51 17.38 -8.20 1.86
C GLU A 51 16.28 -8.51 0.85
N ALA A 52 15.74 -7.49 0.18
CA ALA A 52 14.74 -7.66 -0.87
C ALA A 52 15.29 -8.47 -2.06
N TYR A 53 16.53 -8.23 -2.47
CA TYR A 53 17.18 -9.01 -3.51
C TYR A 53 17.41 -10.45 -3.09
N GLN A 54 17.84 -10.67 -1.85
CA GLN A 54 18.02 -12.02 -1.30
C GLN A 54 16.70 -12.79 -1.27
N MET A 55 15.62 -12.15 -0.87
CA MET A 55 14.28 -12.72 -0.89
C MET A 55 13.89 -13.23 -2.29
N VAL A 56 14.23 -12.47 -3.34
CA VAL A 56 13.98 -12.87 -4.73
C VAL A 56 14.88 -14.04 -5.13
N ASP A 57 16.17 -14.00 -4.77
CA ASP A 57 17.14 -15.05 -5.12
C ASP A 57 16.82 -16.38 -4.44
N GLU A 58 16.26 -16.34 -3.23
CA GLU A 58 15.89 -17.52 -2.46
C GLU A 58 14.48 -18.05 -2.79
N ALA A 59 13.76 -17.41 -3.71
CA ALA A 59 12.43 -17.86 -4.10
C ALA A 59 12.48 -19.28 -4.70
N GLU A 60 11.46 -20.07 -4.36
CA GLU A 60 11.31 -21.40 -4.91
C GLU A 60 11.26 -21.40 -6.44
N ARG A 61 11.80 -22.43 -7.06
CA ARG A 61 11.72 -22.60 -8.51
C ARG A 61 10.27 -22.62 -8.97
N GLY A 62 9.96 -21.87 -10.02
CA GLY A 62 8.60 -21.72 -10.54
C GLY A 62 7.80 -20.61 -9.89
N SER A 63 8.38 -19.86 -8.95
CA SER A 63 7.74 -18.69 -8.37
C SER A 63 7.40 -17.64 -9.43
N ILE A 64 6.28 -16.96 -9.22
CA ILE A 64 5.81 -15.84 -10.03
C ILE A 64 5.99 -14.56 -9.21
N PHE A 65 6.63 -13.56 -9.79
CA PHE A 65 6.86 -12.28 -9.13
C PHE A 65 5.79 -11.28 -9.58
N PHE A 66 4.83 -10.99 -8.71
CA PHE A 66 3.78 -10.04 -8.99
C PHE A 66 4.16 -8.63 -8.54
N ARG A 67 3.84 -7.67 -9.40
CA ARG A 67 3.91 -6.25 -9.08
C ARG A 67 2.50 -5.73 -8.92
N PHE A 68 2.19 -5.26 -7.71
CA PHE A 68 0.91 -4.63 -7.42
C PHE A 68 1.08 -3.11 -7.27
N VAL A 69 0.06 -2.38 -7.69
CA VAL A 69 -0.10 -0.97 -7.35
C VAL A 69 -1.42 -0.85 -6.60
N ILE A 70 -1.34 -0.35 -5.36
CA ILE A 70 -2.50 -0.11 -4.49
C ILE A 70 -2.61 1.41 -4.33
N SER A 71 -3.69 2.00 -4.85
CA SER A 71 -3.92 3.43 -4.78
C SER A 71 -5.34 3.70 -4.30
N PRO A 72 -5.54 4.14 -3.04
CA PRO A 72 -6.85 4.56 -2.58
C PRO A 72 -7.41 5.69 -3.45
N ASP A 73 -8.73 5.70 -3.62
CA ASP A 73 -9.40 6.74 -4.37
C ASP A 73 -9.32 8.10 -3.63
N PRO A 74 -8.77 9.14 -4.24
CA PRO A 74 -8.68 10.46 -3.61
C PRO A 74 -10.03 11.16 -3.45
N ALA A 75 -11.05 10.75 -4.17
CA ALA A 75 -12.38 11.35 -4.10
C ALA A 75 -13.21 10.84 -2.92
N THR A 76 -13.03 9.56 -2.53
CA THR A 76 -13.87 8.89 -1.52
C THR A 76 -13.10 8.27 -0.36
N GLU A 77 -11.82 7.96 -0.55
CA GLU A 77 -11.00 7.22 0.42
C GLU A 77 -9.90 8.09 1.01
N ASP A 78 -8.90 8.43 0.23
CA ASP A 78 -7.75 9.23 0.66
C ASP A 78 -7.99 10.75 0.44
N THR A 79 -9.15 11.23 0.82
CA THR A 79 -9.65 12.58 0.55
C THR A 79 -8.78 13.70 1.13
N ARG A 80 -8.03 13.41 2.19
CA ARG A 80 -7.12 14.34 2.88
C ARG A 80 -5.67 13.91 2.82
N ARG A 81 -5.34 12.89 2.01
CA ARG A 81 -4.00 12.31 1.90
C ARG A 81 -3.43 11.89 3.27
N ASP A 82 -4.26 11.33 4.13
CA ASP A 82 -3.96 11.03 5.53
C ASP A 82 -4.17 9.56 5.90
N LEU A 83 -4.54 8.68 4.96
CA LEU A 83 -4.68 7.26 5.23
C LEU A 83 -3.31 6.61 5.50
N PHE A 84 -3.29 5.60 6.36
CA PHE A 84 -2.13 4.75 6.58
C PHE A 84 -2.03 3.70 5.47
N LEU A 85 -1.30 4.03 4.42
CA LEU A 85 -1.16 3.17 3.23
C LEU A 85 -0.48 1.83 3.56
N ARG A 86 0.41 1.82 4.55
CA ARG A 86 1.05 0.59 5.00
C ARG A 86 0.03 -0.40 5.56
N GLU A 87 -0.88 0.04 6.40
CA GLU A 87 -1.91 -0.81 6.98
C GLU A 87 -2.85 -1.37 5.90
N ILE A 88 -3.26 -0.54 4.93
CA ILE A 88 -4.06 -0.98 3.79
C ILE A 88 -3.32 -2.06 3.00
N THR A 89 -2.02 -1.87 2.76
CA THR A 89 -1.18 -2.85 2.06
C THR A 89 -1.07 -4.16 2.85
N GLU A 90 -0.81 -4.09 4.15
CA GLU A 90 -0.70 -5.27 5.01
C GLU A 90 -2.02 -6.06 5.04
N GLN A 91 -3.16 -5.39 5.15
CA GLN A 91 -4.47 -6.05 5.10
C GLN A 91 -4.74 -6.71 3.74
N THR A 92 -4.34 -6.05 2.66
CA THR A 92 -4.45 -6.62 1.31
C THR A 92 -3.59 -7.87 1.17
N MET A 93 -2.37 -7.84 1.66
CA MET A 93 -1.45 -8.98 1.61
C MET A 93 -1.88 -10.14 2.52
N LEU A 94 -2.48 -9.85 3.69
CA LEU A 94 -3.12 -10.87 4.53
C LEU A 94 -4.26 -11.56 3.79
N GLY A 95 -5.10 -10.80 3.09
CA GLY A 95 -6.16 -11.35 2.26
C GLY A 95 -5.63 -12.25 1.14
N LEU A 96 -4.48 -11.90 0.57
CA LEU A 96 -3.81 -12.76 -0.43
C LEU A 96 -3.30 -14.05 0.18
N GLU A 97 -2.68 -14.00 1.37
CA GLU A 97 -2.24 -15.20 2.09
C GLU A 97 -3.41 -16.14 2.41
N ASP A 98 -4.53 -15.59 2.87
CA ASP A 98 -5.75 -16.36 3.14
C ASP A 98 -6.28 -17.07 1.89
N ARG A 99 -6.27 -16.39 0.76
CA ARG A 99 -6.70 -16.97 -0.52
C ARG A 99 -5.79 -18.08 -1.02
N LEU A 100 -4.49 -17.91 -0.87
CA LEU A 100 -3.48 -18.86 -1.33
C LEU A 100 -3.14 -19.93 -0.28
N ARG A 101 -3.62 -19.75 0.95
CA ARG A 101 -3.38 -20.63 2.11
C ARG A 101 -1.89 -20.86 2.36
N ARG A 102 -1.09 -19.80 2.24
CA ARG A 102 0.34 -19.83 2.55
C ARG A 102 0.86 -18.42 2.82
N GLN A 103 1.96 -18.36 3.54
CA GLN A 103 2.68 -17.11 3.76
C GLN A 103 3.28 -16.59 2.45
N ILE A 104 3.20 -15.29 2.24
CA ILE A 104 3.71 -14.61 1.07
C ILE A 104 4.80 -13.62 1.49
N GLN A 105 5.95 -13.73 0.85
CA GLN A 105 7.02 -12.75 0.99
C GLN A 105 6.79 -11.59 0.00
N TRP A 106 6.94 -10.38 0.49
CA TRP A 106 6.76 -9.20 -0.31
C TRP A 106 7.58 -8.02 0.20
N VAL A 107 7.86 -7.08 -0.67
CA VAL A 107 8.49 -5.80 -0.39
C VAL A 107 7.70 -4.68 -1.06
N ALA A 108 7.61 -3.54 -0.40
CA ALA A 108 6.84 -2.41 -0.90
C ALA A 108 7.59 -1.09 -0.73
N ALA A 109 7.16 -0.09 -1.48
CA ALA A 109 7.53 1.30 -1.30
C ALA A 109 6.33 2.21 -1.55
N THR A 110 6.21 3.26 -0.75
CA THR A 110 5.16 4.27 -0.88
C THR A 110 5.61 5.39 -1.82
N HIS A 111 4.75 5.76 -2.76
CA HIS A 111 4.95 6.87 -3.68
C HIS A 111 3.90 7.95 -3.39
N ASP A 112 4.32 9.05 -2.79
CA ASP A 112 3.45 10.17 -2.40
C ASP A 112 3.99 11.54 -2.83
N ASP A 113 5.11 11.57 -3.52
CA ASP A 113 5.91 12.76 -3.76
C ASP A 113 5.47 13.61 -4.97
N HIS A 114 4.86 13.02 -6.01
CA HIS A 114 4.48 13.80 -7.21
C HIS A 114 3.20 13.33 -7.91
N ALA A 115 2.67 12.19 -7.55
CA ALA A 115 1.45 11.68 -8.17
C ALA A 115 0.22 12.39 -7.59
N PRO A 116 -0.84 12.63 -8.38
CA PRO A 116 -2.10 13.13 -7.85
C PRO A 116 -2.74 12.17 -6.85
N HIS A 117 -2.42 10.88 -6.97
CA HIS A 117 -2.84 9.81 -6.07
C HIS A 117 -1.64 9.24 -5.35
N ARG A 118 -1.71 9.16 -4.03
CA ARG A 118 -0.74 8.39 -3.27
C ARG A 118 -0.95 6.92 -3.56
N HIS A 119 0.12 6.17 -3.68
CA HIS A 119 0.04 4.74 -4.00
C HIS A 119 1.23 3.97 -3.42
N VAL A 120 1.04 2.68 -3.30
CA VAL A 120 2.07 1.74 -2.88
C VAL A 120 2.37 0.78 -4.03
N HIS A 121 3.63 0.62 -4.34
CA HIS A 121 4.12 -0.45 -5.19
C HIS A 121 4.55 -1.62 -4.33
N VAL A 122 4.11 -2.81 -4.69
CA VAL A 122 4.46 -4.06 -4.01
C VAL A 122 5.08 -5.03 -5.01
N LEU A 123 6.17 -5.68 -4.63
CA LEU A 123 6.64 -6.89 -5.29
C LEU A 123 6.40 -8.07 -4.36
N ALA A 124 5.60 -9.03 -4.81
CA ALA A 124 5.22 -10.22 -4.05
C ALA A 124 5.67 -11.49 -4.77
N ILE A 125 6.14 -12.48 -4.02
CA ILE A 125 6.59 -13.77 -4.54
C ILE A 125 5.47 -14.79 -4.34
N LEU A 126 4.85 -15.21 -5.45
CA LEU A 126 3.68 -16.09 -5.44
C LEU A 126 4.00 -17.47 -6.01
N PRO A 127 3.28 -18.51 -5.54
CA PRO A 127 3.48 -19.87 -6.03
C PRO A 127 2.85 -20.12 -7.41
N LYS A 128 1.92 -19.25 -7.83
CA LYS A 128 1.15 -19.40 -9.07
C LYS A 128 0.65 -18.06 -9.56
N LYS A 129 0.20 -18.03 -10.81
CA LYS A 129 -0.50 -16.87 -11.38
C LYS A 129 -1.85 -16.67 -10.70
N LEU A 130 -2.20 -15.40 -10.46
CA LEU A 130 -3.51 -15.02 -9.94
C LEU A 130 -4.56 -15.00 -11.06
N GLN A 131 -5.76 -15.38 -10.71
CA GLN A 131 -6.92 -15.29 -11.57
C GLN A 131 -7.59 -13.91 -11.46
N VAL A 132 -8.46 -13.57 -12.41
CA VAL A 132 -9.19 -12.29 -12.39
C VAL A 132 -10.01 -12.13 -11.10
N HIS A 133 -10.63 -13.20 -10.61
CA HIS A 133 -11.41 -13.16 -9.38
C HIS A 133 -10.52 -12.92 -8.12
N ASP A 134 -9.27 -13.37 -8.14
CA ASP A 134 -8.32 -13.07 -7.08
C ASP A 134 -8.00 -11.57 -7.05
N LEU A 135 -7.75 -10.98 -8.21
CA LEU A 135 -7.46 -9.54 -8.33
C LEU A 135 -8.65 -8.68 -7.91
N LYS A 136 -9.86 -9.08 -8.26
CA LYS A 136 -11.09 -8.41 -7.81
C LYS A 136 -11.24 -8.48 -6.29
N ALA A 137 -10.95 -9.63 -5.70
CA ALA A 137 -11.00 -9.80 -4.24
C ALA A 137 -9.96 -8.91 -3.53
N LEU A 138 -8.74 -8.84 -4.03
CA LEU A 138 -7.69 -7.97 -3.46
C LEU A 138 -8.06 -6.49 -3.57
N ARG A 139 -8.61 -6.07 -4.70
CA ARG A 139 -9.13 -4.71 -4.87
C ARG A 139 -10.22 -4.39 -3.86
N HIS A 140 -11.14 -5.32 -3.64
CA HIS A 140 -12.20 -5.15 -2.66
C HIS A 140 -11.64 -5.02 -1.23
N ILE A 141 -10.69 -5.86 -0.85
CA ILE A 141 -10.03 -5.79 0.47
C ILE A 141 -9.34 -4.43 0.65
N ALA A 142 -8.60 -3.96 -0.34
CA ALA A 142 -7.93 -2.66 -0.28
C ALA A 142 -8.95 -1.50 -0.14
N THR A 143 -10.04 -1.55 -0.88
CA THR A 143 -11.12 -0.56 -0.81
C THR A 143 -11.77 -0.55 0.57
N GLU A 144 -12.15 -1.71 1.10
CA GLU A 144 -12.76 -1.83 2.43
C GLU A 144 -11.82 -1.31 3.53
N ALA A 145 -10.55 -1.64 3.46
CA ALA A 145 -9.54 -1.16 4.41
C ALA A 145 -9.42 0.37 4.38
N ALA A 146 -9.40 0.96 3.19
CA ALA A 146 -9.32 2.40 3.00
C ALA A 146 -10.58 3.13 3.50
N LEU A 147 -11.77 2.63 3.18
CA LEU A 147 -13.04 3.19 3.63
C LEU A 147 -13.20 3.09 5.14
N GLN A 148 -12.79 2.00 5.75
CA GLN A 148 -12.82 1.84 7.20
C GLN A 148 -11.92 2.87 7.90
N GLN A 149 -10.70 3.09 7.41
CA GLN A 149 -9.84 4.14 7.93
C GLN A 149 -10.46 5.53 7.74
N ARG A 150 -11.03 5.82 6.57
CA ARG A 150 -11.70 7.10 6.32
C ARG A 150 -12.83 7.35 7.32
N TYR A 151 -13.67 6.37 7.53
CA TYR A 151 -14.77 6.45 8.49
C TYR A 151 -14.27 6.73 9.91
N GLN A 152 -13.27 6.00 10.37
CA GLN A 152 -12.68 6.18 11.71
C GLN A 152 -12.09 7.58 11.89
N ARG A 153 -11.41 8.10 10.88
CA ARG A 153 -10.79 9.43 10.92
C ARG A 153 -11.82 10.55 10.91
N ASP A 154 -12.86 10.42 10.14
CA ASP A 154 -13.93 11.42 10.08
C ASP A 154 -14.67 11.48 11.41
N ASN A 155 -15.00 10.35 12.02
CA ASN A 155 -15.60 10.28 13.35
C ASN A 155 -14.71 10.90 14.44
N ALA A 156 -13.41 10.62 14.42
CA ALA A 156 -12.47 11.19 15.39
C ALA A 156 -12.40 12.72 15.27
N LEU A 157 -12.46 13.26 14.05
CA LEU A 157 -12.48 14.71 13.82
C LEU A 157 -13.77 15.37 14.30
N GLU A 158 -14.92 14.74 14.08
CA GLU A 158 -16.21 15.24 14.57
C GLU A 158 -16.22 15.29 16.10
N GLN A 159 -15.79 14.22 16.77
CA GLN A 159 -15.70 14.18 18.22
C GLN A 159 -14.74 15.24 18.78
N ALA A 160 -13.60 15.46 18.15
CA ALA A 160 -12.66 16.51 18.58
C ALA A 160 -13.25 17.92 18.44
N GLN A 161 -14.03 18.17 17.39
CA GLN A 161 -14.72 19.45 17.18
C GLN A 161 -15.83 19.69 18.19
N GLU A 162 -16.58 18.66 18.57
CA GLU A 162 -17.61 18.74 19.61
C GLU A 162 -17.02 19.07 20.97
N HIS A 163 -15.98 18.36 21.40
CA HIS A 163 -15.28 18.62 22.66
C HIS A 163 -14.63 20.01 22.72
N GLY A 164 -14.14 20.51 21.58
CA GLY A 164 -13.59 21.87 21.49
C GLY A 164 -14.65 22.96 21.65
N LYS A 165 -15.92 22.69 21.36
CA LYS A 165 -17.04 23.63 21.55
C LYS A 165 -17.59 23.63 22.99
N GLU A 166 -17.35 22.60 23.76
CA GLU A 166 -17.82 22.44 25.14
C GLU A 166 -16.87 23.06 26.18
N GLN A 167 -15.70 23.60 25.78
CA GLN A 167 -14.86 24.31 26.74
C GLN A 167 -15.50 25.64 27.13
N PRO A 168 -15.76 25.84 28.44
CA PRO A 168 -16.46 27.05 28.92
C PRO A 168 -15.58 28.29 28.69
N GLN A 169 -16.18 29.36 28.18
CA GLN A 169 -15.54 30.66 27.93
C GLN A 169 -14.97 31.38 29.17
N TRP A 170 -15.05 30.78 30.36
CA TRP A 170 -14.67 31.47 31.62
C TRP A 170 -13.14 31.44 31.90
N GLU A 171 -12.33 30.70 31.11
CA GLU A 171 -10.86 30.68 31.27
C GLU A 171 -10.13 31.86 30.63
N LEU A 172 -10.83 32.80 30.00
CA LEU A 172 -10.24 33.94 29.28
C LEU A 172 -10.13 35.24 30.07
N HIS A 173 -10.41 35.23 31.37
CA HIS A 173 -10.36 36.44 32.22
C HIS A 173 -9.47 36.24 33.44
N HIS A 174 -8.16 36.05 33.25
CA HIS A 174 -7.16 36.32 34.27
C HIS A 174 -5.89 36.89 33.64
#